data_406980f8887c210be9843e87a31b1481
#
_entry.id   406980f8887c210be9843e87a31b1481
#
_cell.length_a   1.000
_cell.length_b   1.000
_cell.length_c   1.000
_cell.angle_alpha   90.00
_cell.angle_beta   90.00
_cell.angle_gamma   90.00
#
_symmetry.space_group_name_H-M   'P 1'
#
loop_
_entity.id
_entity.type
_entity.pdbx_description
1 polymer ?
#
loop_
_entity_poly.entity_id
_entity_poly.type
_entity_poly.pdbx_seq_one_letter_code
_entity_poly.pdbx_strand_id
1 'polypeptide(L)'
;EDYLKNYRGTVFMVTHDRYFLDKVSNRILEISHGKMYSYDSNYSRFLELKAEREEMELASERKRQSILRMELEWAKRGCRARSTKQRARLDRLAVLKNGTAPTADAVVEMDAVETRMGKKTIEFHNVSKAFGDKTLMKDFEYIFLRNQSVGIIGPNGCGKSTMLRMITGEVLPDAGTIEIGDTIRIGYLAQEEPDMDTN
;
A
#
# COMPACT_ATOMS: atom_id res chain seq x y z
N GLU A 1 -7.27 25.14 -5.82
CA GLU A 1 -8.25 24.07 -5.80
C GLU A 1 -8.99 23.95 -7.13
N ASP A 2 -9.59 25.03 -7.62
CA ASP A 2 -10.44 25.02 -8.83
C ASP A 2 -9.68 24.63 -10.10
N TYR A 3 -8.41 24.97 -10.20
CA TYR A 3 -7.55 24.54 -11.30
C TYR A 3 -7.41 23.01 -11.33
N LEU A 4 -7.16 22.36 -10.18
CA LEU A 4 -6.96 20.93 -10.11
C LEU A 4 -8.25 20.14 -10.32
N LYS A 5 -9.40 20.66 -9.88
CA LYS A 5 -10.70 20.04 -10.14
C LYS A 5 -11.03 19.94 -11.63
N ASN A 6 -10.56 20.90 -12.41
CA ASN A 6 -10.81 20.99 -13.86
C ASN A 6 -9.65 20.40 -14.68
N TYR A 7 -8.58 19.95 -14.03
CA TYR A 7 -7.41 19.43 -14.72
C TYR A 7 -7.70 18.04 -15.30
N ARG A 8 -7.48 17.87 -16.60
CA ARG A 8 -7.75 16.61 -17.31
C ARG A 8 -6.62 15.59 -17.27
N GLY A 9 -5.53 15.91 -16.61
CA GLY A 9 -4.40 15.00 -16.39
C GLY A 9 -4.53 14.20 -15.10
N THR A 10 -3.55 13.34 -14.85
CA THR A 10 -3.40 12.65 -13.57
C THR A 10 -2.57 13.53 -12.64
N VAL A 11 -3.01 13.67 -11.40
CA VAL A 11 -2.33 14.45 -10.37
C VAL A 11 -1.92 13.55 -9.23
N PHE A 12 -0.64 13.57 -8.89
CA PHE A 12 -0.10 12.96 -7.68
C PHE A 12 0.26 14.05 -6.69
N MET A 13 -0.19 13.90 -5.46
CA MET A 13 0.12 14.89 -4.45
C MET A 13 0.50 14.24 -3.12
N VAL A 14 1.47 14.85 -2.46
CA VAL A 14 1.82 14.58 -1.07
C VAL A 14 1.61 15.88 -0.32
N THR A 15 0.65 15.90 0.59
CA THR A 15 0.35 17.09 1.39
C THR A 15 -0.09 16.70 2.78
N HIS A 16 0.09 17.59 3.74
CA HIS A 16 -0.45 17.50 5.09
C HIS A 16 -1.77 18.26 5.24
N ASP A 17 -2.19 19.00 4.21
CA ASP A 17 -3.46 19.71 4.19
C ASP A 17 -4.61 18.74 3.91
N ARG A 18 -5.30 18.36 4.98
CA ARG A 18 -6.43 17.42 4.96
C ARG A 18 -7.63 17.97 4.22
N TYR A 19 -7.88 19.28 4.36
CA TYR A 19 -8.99 19.94 3.70
C TYR A 19 -8.80 19.99 2.19
N PHE A 20 -7.59 20.25 1.76
CA PHE A 20 -7.21 20.22 0.35
C PHE A 20 -7.37 18.83 -0.25
N LEU A 21 -6.88 17.79 0.47
CA LEU A 21 -7.06 16.39 0.05
C LEU A 21 -8.53 16.01 -0.08
N ASP A 22 -9.37 16.41 0.87
CA ASP A 22 -10.78 16.08 0.86
C ASP A 22 -11.53 16.62 -0.37
N LYS A 23 -11.12 17.81 -0.85
CA LYS A 23 -11.75 18.46 -1.98
C LYS A 23 -11.21 18.08 -3.36
N VAL A 24 -9.96 17.67 -3.44
CA VAL A 24 -9.27 17.52 -4.72
C VAL A 24 -8.97 16.05 -5.04
N SER A 25 -8.76 15.21 -4.03
CA SER A 25 -8.43 13.81 -4.28
C SER A 25 -9.68 12.95 -4.49
N ASN A 26 -9.62 12.05 -5.46
CA ASN A 26 -10.62 11.00 -5.69
C ASN A 26 -10.08 9.61 -5.29
N ARG A 27 -8.78 9.55 -4.96
CA ARG A 27 -8.12 8.33 -4.49
C ARG A 27 -7.03 8.68 -3.49
N ILE A 28 -6.91 7.85 -2.44
CA ILE A 28 -5.89 8.01 -1.40
C ILE A 28 -5.04 6.75 -1.33
N LEU A 29 -3.72 6.93 -1.31
CA LEU A 29 -2.75 5.88 -1.05
C LEU A 29 -2.14 6.09 0.34
N GLU A 30 -2.37 5.14 1.23
CA GLU A 30 -1.77 5.12 2.57
C GLU A 30 -0.55 4.22 2.60
N ILE A 31 0.59 4.75 3.04
CA ILE A 31 1.80 3.98 3.31
C ILE A 31 1.89 3.76 4.81
N SER A 32 1.74 2.52 5.26
CA SER A 32 1.78 2.17 6.67
C SER A 32 2.47 0.82 6.90
N HIS A 33 3.45 0.79 7.81
CA HIS A 33 4.20 -0.43 8.20
C HIS A 33 4.79 -1.22 7.02
N GLY A 34 5.32 -0.52 6.00
CA GLY A 34 5.89 -1.14 4.80
C GLY A 34 4.87 -1.73 3.83
N LYS A 35 3.58 -1.52 4.08
CA LYS A 35 2.49 -1.87 3.18
C LYS A 35 1.85 -0.62 2.60
N MET A 36 1.23 -0.78 1.45
CA MET A 36 0.48 0.28 0.80
C MET A 36 -0.98 -0.14 0.67
N TYR A 37 -1.87 0.78 1.04
CA TYR A 37 -3.31 0.59 0.96
C TYR A 37 -3.89 1.66 0.05
N SER A 38 -4.77 1.25 -0.87
CA SER A 38 -5.45 2.15 -1.80
C SER A 38 -6.93 2.28 -1.45
N TYR A 39 -7.42 3.50 -1.42
CA TYR A 39 -8.81 3.81 -1.13
C TYR A 39 -9.37 4.70 -2.22
N ASP A 40 -10.41 4.24 -2.92
CA ASP A 40 -11.15 5.02 -3.91
C ASP A 40 -12.14 5.95 -3.22
N SER A 41 -11.61 7.00 -2.61
CA SER A 41 -12.38 7.92 -1.79
C SER A 41 -11.66 9.26 -1.60
N ASN A 42 -12.41 10.28 -1.14
CA ASN A 42 -11.85 11.49 -0.58
C ASN A 42 -11.28 11.24 0.83
N TYR A 43 -10.68 12.27 1.43
CA TYR A 43 -9.99 12.13 2.72
C TYR A 43 -10.95 11.77 3.88
N SER A 44 -12.15 12.35 3.93
CA SER A 44 -13.13 12.06 4.99
C SER A 44 -13.57 10.60 4.97
N ARG A 45 -13.94 10.08 3.81
CA ARG A 45 -14.34 8.67 3.66
C ARG A 45 -13.18 7.70 3.89
N PHE A 46 -11.96 8.10 3.50
CA PHE A 46 -10.75 7.33 3.80
C PHE A 46 -10.58 7.08 5.30
N LEU A 47 -10.81 8.09 6.16
CA LEU A 47 -10.68 7.92 7.61
C LEU A 47 -11.63 6.84 8.17
N GLU A 48 -12.86 6.78 7.67
CA GLU A 48 -13.83 5.75 8.04
C GLU A 48 -13.36 4.36 7.61
N LEU A 49 -12.99 4.21 6.34
CA LEU A 49 -12.51 2.95 5.80
C LEU A 49 -11.21 2.46 6.48
N LYS A 50 -10.34 3.38 6.84
CA LYS A 50 -9.13 3.07 7.62
C LYS A 50 -9.49 2.54 9.00
N ALA A 51 -10.42 3.20 9.72
CA ALA A 51 -10.87 2.76 11.03
C ALA A 51 -11.53 1.37 10.97
N GLU A 52 -12.38 1.11 9.98
CA GLU A 52 -12.99 -0.21 9.74
C GLU A 52 -11.91 -1.30 9.50
N ARG A 53 -10.90 -1.00 8.68
CA ARG A 53 -9.78 -1.92 8.42
C ARG A 53 -9.00 -2.23 9.70
N GLU A 54 -8.62 -1.20 10.45
CA GLU A 54 -7.86 -1.36 11.71
C GLU A 54 -8.65 -2.18 12.74
N GLU A 55 -9.96 -1.98 12.84
CA GLU A 55 -10.83 -2.77 13.71
C GLU A 55 -10.89 -4.26 13.28
N MET A 56 -11.02 -4.53 11.98
CA MET A 56 -10.99 -5.89 11.44
C MET A 56 -9.65 -6.58 11.68
N GLU A 57 -8.53 -5.86 11.51
CA GLU A 57 -7.19 -6.38 11.78
C GLU A 57 -7.03 -6.74 13.27
N LEU A 58 -7.50 -5.89 14.18
CA LEU A 58 -7.49 -6.14 15.62
C LEU A 58 -8.38 -7.34 16.00
N ALA A 59 -9.57 -7.44 15.42
CA ALA A 59 -10.48 -8.57 15.67
C ALA A 59 -9.87 -9.90 15.17
N SER A 60 -9.25 -9.88 14.00
CA SER A 60 -8.53 -11.03 13.43
C SER A 60 -7.38 -11.47 14.33
N GLU A 61 -6.57 -10.53 14.82
CA GLU A 61 -5.45 -10.83 15.73
C GLU A 61 -5.94 -11.38 17.08
N ARG A 62 -7.00 -10.83 17.65
CA ARG A 62 -7.62 -11.39 18.87
C ARG A 62 -8.07 -12.83 18.66
N LYS A 63 -8.71 -13.13 17.52
CA LYS A 63 -9.14 -14.48 17.16
C LYS A 63 -7.95 -15.43 17.00
N ARG A 64 -6.88 -14.99 16.32
CA ARG A 64 -5.64 -15.74 16.15
C ARG A 64 -5.02 -16.08 17.49
N GLN A 65 -4.90 -15.12 18.41
CA GLN A 65 -4.35 -15.31 19.75
C GLN A 65 -5.19 -16.28 20.59
N SER A 66 -6.52 -16.22 20.48
CA SER A 66 -7.42 -17.16 21.15
C SER A 66 -7.20 -18.59 20.66
N ILE A 67 -7.14 -18.79 19.34
CA ILE A 67 -6.85 -20.11 18.74
C ILE A 67 -5.46 -20.60 19.15
N LEU A 68 -4.45 -19.74 19.08
CA LEU A 68 -3.09 -20.09 19.49
C LEU A 68 -3.03 -20.56 20.95
N ARG A 69 -3.74 -19.89 21.85
CA ARG A 69 -3.83 -20.29 23.27
C ARG A 69 -4.41 -21.70 23.41
N MET A 70 -5.54 -21.97 22.76
CA MET A 70 -6.18 -23.30 22.81
C MET A 70 -5.28 -24.39 22.23
N GLU A 71 -4.60 -24.13 21.13
CA GLU A 71 -3.70 -25.09 20.49
C GLU A 71 -2.43 -25.34 21.33
N LEU A 72 -1.91 -24.32 22.01
CA LEU A 72 -0.80 -24.47 22.93
C LEU A 72 -1.17 -25.29 24.16
N GLU A 73 -2.35 -25.06 24.73
CA GLU A 73 -2.86 -25.92 25.84
C GLU A 73 -3.04 -27.36 25.43
N TRP A 74 -3.59 -27.58 24.20
CA TRP A 74 -3.69 -28.95 23.67
C TRP A 74 -2.31 -29.61 23.51
N ALA A 75 -1.32 -28.88 22.96
CA ALA A 75 0.03 -29.40 22.79
C ALA A 75 0.73 -29.72 24.12
N LYS A 76 0.51 -28.94 25.19
CA LYS A 76 1.05 -29.14 26.53
C LYS A 76 0.52 -30.43 27.19
N ARG A 77 -0.69 -30.92 26.84
CA ARG A 77 -1.30 -32.14 27.38
C ARG A 77 -0.68 -33.44 26.86
N GLY A 78 0.48 -33.38 26.20
CA GLY A 78 1.27 -34.56 25.84
C GLY A 78 0.75 -35.32 24.64
N CYS A 79 0.49 -34.61 23.54
CA CYS A 79 0.09 -35.21 22.28
C CYS A 79 1.19 -36.10 21.70
N ARG A 80 1.02 -37.41 21.78
CA ARG A 80 1.88 -38.37 21.06
C ARG A 80 1.57 -38.30 19.58
N ALA A 81 2.51 -37.72 18.79
CA ALA A 81 2.37 -37.51 17.34
C ALA A 81 2.38 -38.82 16.54
N ARG A 82 1.47 -39.78 16.84
CA ARG A 82 1.38 -41.09 16.18
C ARG A 82 0.42 -41.11 14.97
N SER A 83 -0.37 -40.07 14.74
CA SER A 83 -1.28 -40.00 13.59
C SER A 83 -1.00 -38.83 12.69
N THR A 84 -1.26 -39.00 11.37
CA THR A 84 -1.11 -37.98 10.36
C THR A 84 -1.93 -36.69 10.70
N LYS A 85 -3.10 -36.86 11.29
CA LYS A 85 -3.97 -35.76 11.74
C LYS A 85 -3.33 -34.92 12.86
N GLN A 86 -2.62 -35.55 13.78
CA GLN A 86 -1.92 -34.86 14.88
C GLN A 86 -0.70 -34.11 14.35
N ARG A 87 0.03 -34.66 13.38
CA ARG A 87 1.16 -34.00 12.74
C ARG A 87 0.71 -32.74 12.00
N ALA A 88 -0.34 -32.81 11.18
CA ALA A 88 -0.92 -31.68 10.51
C ALA A 88 -1.41 -30.55 11.47
N ARG A 89 -1.87 -30.93 12.69
CA ARG A 89 -2.27 -29.98 13.72
C ARG A 89 -1.05 -29.27 14.35
N LEU A 90 0.04 -30.00 14.58
CA LEU A 90 1.31 -29.41 15.05
C LEU A 90 1.92 -28.47 14.01
N ASP A 91 1.85 -28.80 12.73
CA ASP A 91 2.32 -27.95 11.63
C ASP A 91 1.51 -26.65 11.59
N ARG A 92 0.19 -26.72 11.74
CA ARG A 92 -0.68 -25.52 11.87
C ARG A 92 -0.32 -24.67 13.09
N LEU A 93 -0.02 -25.31 14.23
CA LEU A 93 0.42 -24.59 15.43
C LEU A 93 1.76 -23.87 15.19
N ALA A 94 2.69 -24.47 14.45
CA ALA A 94 3.94 -23.83 14.08
C ALA A 94 3.71 -22.59 13.22
N VAL A 95 2.80 -22.67 12.24
CA VAL A 95 2.39 -21.53 11.41
C VAL A 95 1.75 -20.42 12.25
N LEU A 96 0.85 -20.77 13.17
CA LEU A 96 0.22 -19.80 14.07
C LEU A 96 1.21 -19.10 15.00
N LYS A 97 2.25 -19.82 15.48
CA LYS A 97 3.31 -19.26 16.32
C LYS A 97 4.19 -18.24 15.57
N ASN A 98 4.49 -18.51 14.31
CA ASN A 98 5.39 -17.68 13.52
C ASN A 98 4.78 -16.36 13.06
N GLY A 99 3.57 -16.03 13.50
CA GLY A 99 2.93 -14.76 13.21
C GLY A 99 2.51 -14.54 11.76
N THR A 100 2.79 -15.48 10.87
CA THR A 100 2.17 -15.53 9.56
C THR A 100 0.74 -16.07 9.75
N ALA A 101 -0.15 -15.23 10.32
CA ALA A 101 -1.53 -15.37 9.94
C ALA A 101 -1.54 -15.37 8.40
N PRO A 102 -2.27 -16.28 7.73
CA PRO A 102 -2.66 -15.95 6.39
C PRO A 102 -3.35 -14.61 6.55
N THR A 103 -2.70 -13.53 6.15
CA THR A 103 -3.39 -12.39 5.63
C THR A 103 -4.33 -13.06 4.65
N ALA A 104 -5.61 -13.13 4.98
CA ALA A 104 -6.56 -13.30 3.93
C ALA A 104 -6.08 -12.23 2.94
N ASP A 105 -5.48 -12.70 1.85
CA ASP A 105 -5.38 -11.89 0.69
C ASP A 105 -6.81 -11.42 0.51
N ALA A 106 -7.10 -10.24 1.01
CA ALA A 106 -8.05 -9.42 0.36
C ALA A 106 -7.37 -9.18 -0.98
N VAL A 107 -7.49 -10.18 -1.85
CA VAL A 107 -7.54 -9.98 -3.25
C VAL A 107 -8.61 -8.92 -3.35
N VAL A 108 -8.19 -7.68 -3.38
CA VAL A 108 -8.94 -6.67 -4.06
C VAL A 108 -8.94 -7.23 -5.48
N GLU A 109 -9.94 -8.05 -5.78
CA GLU A 109 -10.38 -8.27 -7.13
C GLU A 109 -10.71 -6.85 -7.61
N MET A 110 -9.68 -6.19 -8.09
CA MET A 110 -9.85 -5.12 -9.03
C MET A 110 -10.43 -5.85 -10.25
N ASP A 111 -11.77 -5.91 -10.30
CA ASP A 111 -12.45 -6.05 -11.57
C ASP A 111 -11.89 -4.92 -12.42
N ALA A 112 -10.81 -5.25 -13.11
CA ALA A 112 -10.35 -4.51 -14.25
C ALA A 112 -11.46 -4.68 -15.28
N VAL A 113 -12.43 -3.78 -15.22
CA VAL A 113 -13.24 -3.51 -16.39
C VAL A 113 -12.22 -3.11 -17.45
N GLU A 114 -11.88 -4.08 -18.31
CA GLU A 114 -11.13 -3.88 -19.53
C GLU A 114 -11.90 -2.86 -20.40
N THR A 115 -11.75 -1.61 -20.10
CA THR A 115 -11.92 -0.60 -21.12
C THR A 115 -10.62 -0.61 -21.92
N ARG A 116 -10.66 -1.29 -23.08
CA ARG A 116 -9.72 -1.13 -24.17
C ARG A 116 -9.58 0.36 -24.50
N MET A 117 -8.70 1.04 -23.80
CA MET A 117 -8.15 2.31 -24.26
C MET A 117 -6.64 2.19 -24.19
N GLY A 118 -6.07 1.92 -25.35
CA GLY A 118 -4.64 1.93 -25.53
C GLY A 118 -4.08 3.30 -25.17
N LYS A 119 -3.41 3.37 -24.01
CA LYS A 119 -2.27 4.22 -23.73
C LYS A 119 -1.76 3.80 -22.36
N LYS A 120 -0.61 3.15 -22.34
CA LYS A 120 0.17 2.87 -21.13
C LYS A 120 0.23 4.14 -20.28
N THR A 121 -0.08 3.99 -19.02
CA THR A 121 0.03 5.02 -17.98
C THR A 121 1.33 4.81 -17.19
N ILE A 122 1.32 4.94 -15.90
CA ILE A 122 2.44 4.57 -15.02
C ILE A 122 2.04 3.28 -14.32
N GLU A 123 2.87 2.24 -14.48
CA GLU A 123 2.60 0.91 -13.97
C GLU A 123 3.76 0.47 -13.07
N PHE A 124 3.43 0.04 -11.88
CA PHE A 124 4.37 -0.54 -10.92
C PHE A 124 4.19 -2.05 -10.92
N HIS A 125 5.25 -2.80 -11.20
CA HIS A 125 5.25 -4.26 -11.24
C HIS A 125 6.16 -4.81 -10.15
N ASN A 126 5.58 -5.34 -9.08
CA ASN A 126 6.27 -5.96 -7.93
C ASN A 126 7.42 -5.11 -7.37
N VAL A 127 7.20 -3.81 -7.28
CA VAL A 127 8.23 -2.85 -6.88
C VAL A 127 8.53 -2.97 -5.40
N SER A 128 9.80 -3.14 -5.07
CA SER A 128 10.30 -3.13 -3.71
C SER A 128 11.42 -2.11 -3.56
N LYS A 129 11.45 -1.41 -2.41
CA LYS A 129 12.47 -0.43 -2.05
C LYS A 129 12.74 -0.44 -0.57
N ALA A 130 14.04 -0.48 -0.21
CA ALA A 130 14.52 -0.36 1.16
C ALA A 130 15.70 0.62 1.22
N PHE A 131 15.96 1.19 2.39
CA PHE A 131 17.18 1.93 2.70
C PHE A 131 17.75 1.36 4.01
N GLY A 132 18.92 0.69 3.90
CA GLY A 132 19.48 -0.07 5.00
C GLY A 132 18.47 -1.12 5.49
N ASP A 133 18.22 -1.16 6.78
CA ASP A 133 17.28 -2.11 7.40
C ASP A 133 15.80 -1.70 7.26
N LYS A 134 15.53 -0.51 6.71
CA LYS A 134 14.17 0.02 6.61
C LYS A 134 13.54 -0.27 5.25
N THR A 135 12.61 -1.21 5.21
CA THR A 135 11.76 -1.44 4.04
C THR A 135 10.71 -0.35 3.94
N LEU A 136 10.71 0.39 2.82
CA LEU A 136 9.73 1.43 2.52
C LEU A 136 8.52 0.86 1.80
N MET A 137 8.76 -0.09 0.90
CA MET A 137 7.74 -0.68 0.04
C MET A 137 8.19 -2.09 -0.35
N LYS A 138 7.25 -3.04 -0.37
CA LYS A 138 7.51 -4.44 -0.70
C LYS A 138 6.44 -4.97 -1.63
N ASP A 139 6.90 -5.56 -2.75
CA ASP A 139 6.06 -6.22 -3.76
C ASP A 139 4.85 -5.37 -4.17
N PHE A 140 5.09 -4.06 -4.33
CA PHE A 140 4.04 -3.12 -4.67
C PHE A 140 3.68 -3.21 -6.14
N GLU A 141 2.39 -3.43 -6.41
CA GLU A 141 1.82 -3.48 -7.75
C GLU A 141 0.68 -2.47 -7.84
N TYR A 142 0.75 -1.58 -8.82
CA TYR A 142 -0.27 -0.57 -9.02
C TYR A 142 -0.24 0.01 -10.43
N ILE A 143 -1.42 0.29 -11.00
CA ILE A 143 -1.57 0.96 -12.28
C ILE A 143 -2.27 2.30 -12.05
N PHE A 144 -1.59 3.38 -12.41
CA PHE A 144 -2.18 4.70 -12.36
C PHE A 144 -2.98 4.97 -13.62
N LEU A 145 -4.26 5.24 -13.45
CA LEU A 145 -5.15 5.48 -14.57
C LEU A 145 -5.19 6.96 -14.96
N ARG A 146 -5.54 7.21 -16.20
CA ARG A 146 -5.71 8.57 -16.70
C ARG A 146 -6.83 9.31 -15.94
N ASN A 147 -6.65 10.61 -15.72
CA ASN A 147 -7.60 11.48 -15.01
C ASN A 147 -7.86 11.10 -13.55
N GLN A 148 -6.90 10.46 -12.88
CA GLN A 148 -6.95 10.22 -11.45
C GLN A 148 -6.21 11.33 -10.69
N SER A 149 -6.78 11.75 -9.56
CA SER A 149 -6.10 12.58 -8.56
C SER A 149 -5.81 11.72 -7.34
N VAL A 150 -4.54 11.35 -7.17
CA VAL A 150 -4.10 10.41 -6.13
C VAL A 150 -3.37 11.16 -5.02
N GLY A 151 -3.89 11.07 -3.80
CA GLY A 151 -3.21 11.55 -2.59
C GLY A 151 -2.38 10.44 -1.95
N ILE A 152 -1.12 10.72 -1.62
CA ILE A 152 -0.24 9.79 -0.91
C ILE A 152 -0.09 10.26 0.52
N ILE A 153 -0.47 9.43 1.48
CA ILE A 153 -0.42 9.75 2.90
C ILE A 153 0.37 8.69 3.68
N GLY A 154 0.83 9.07 4.83
CA GLY A 154 1.58 8.20 5.73
C GLY A 154 2.49 8.99 6.67
N PRO A 155 3.08 8.37 7.70
CA PRO A 155 4.00 9.02 8.63
C PRO A 155 5.26 9.54 7.92
N ASN A 156 6.00 10.43 8.60
CA ASN A 156 7.25 10.93 8.07
C ASN A 156 8.28 9.80 7.92
N GLY A 157 9.01 9.82 6.81
CA GLY A 157 10.01 8.80 6.49
C GLY A 157 9.44 7.43 6.07
N CYS A 158 8.14 7.31 5.78
CA CYS A 158 7.56 6.05 5.29
C CYS A 158 7.82 5.77 3.80
N GLY A 159 8.38 6.72 3.05
CA GLY A 159 8.73 6.52 1.63
C GLY A 159 7.91 7.32 0.62
N LYS A 160 7.06 8.26 1.05
CA LYS A 160 6.22 9.07 0.14
C LYS A 160 7.04 9.77 -0.94
N SER A 161 8.03 10.56 -0.53
CA SER A 161 8.92 11.28 -1.47
C SER A 161 9.78 10.33 -2.30
N THR A 162 10.17 9.18 -1.73
CA THR A 162 10.92 8.16 -2.46
C THR A 162 10.09 7.57 -3.59
N MET A 163 8.80 7.33 -3.37
CA MET A 163 7.89 6.86 -4.41
C MET A 163 7.79 7.86 -5.57
N LEU A 164 7.65 9.16 -5.27
CA LEU A 164 7.65 10.19 -6.31
C LEU A 164 8.97 10.23 -7.08
N ARG A 165 10.11 10.15 -6.38
CA ARG A 165 11.43 10.10 -7.01
C ARG A 165 11.68 8.83 -7.83
N MET A 166 11.02 7.72 -7.51
CA MET A 166 11.05 6.54 -8.36
C MET A 166 10.25 6.73 -9.64
N ILE A 167 9.14 7.46 -9.60
CA ILE A 167 8.35 7.83 -10.78
C ILE A 167 9.14 8.79 -11.68
N THR A 168 9.88 9.75 -11.10
CA THR A 168 10.73 10.67 -11.88
C THR A 168 12.02 10.03 -12.38
N GLY A 169 12.35 8.81 -11.94
CA GLY A 169 13.58 8.10 -12.31
C GLY A 169 14.83 8.53 -11.54
N GLU A 170 14.71 9.42 -10.55
CA GLU A 170 15.83 9.85 -9.68
C GLU A 170 16.31 8.73 -8.74
N VAL A 171 15.41 7.83 -8.38
CA VAL A 171 15.69 6.67 -7.52
C VAL A 171 15.23 5.41 -8.24
N LEU A 172 16.08 4.40 -8.29
CA LEU A 172 15.72 3.10 -8.86
C LEU A 172 15.12 2.19 -7.78
N PRO A 173 14.14 1.35 -8.13
CA PRO A 173 13.67 0.29 -7.24
C PRO A 173 14.76 -0.75 -7.01
N ASP A 174 14.74 -1.46 -5.87
CA ASP A 174 15.66 -2.55 -5.58
C ASP A 174 15.20 -3.86 -6.24
N ALA A 175 13.88 -4.01 -6.43
CA ALA A 175 13.27 -5.10 -7.19
C ALA A 175 12.00 -4.60 -7.89
N GLY A 176 11.60 -5.32 -8.94
CA GLY A 176 10.46 -4.94 -9.77
C GLY A 176 10.81 -3.87 -10.82
N THR A 177 9.79 -3.39 -11.52
CA THR A 177 9.94 -2.39 -12.59
C THR A 177 8.84 -1.34 -12.53
N ILE A 178 9.17 -0.13 -12.98
CA ILE A 178 8.20 0.95 -13.17
C ILE A 178 8.16 1.24 -14.67
N GLU A 179 7.02 1.01 -15.29
CA GLU A 179 6.80 1.32 -16.69
C GLU A 179 6.06 2.65 -16.82
N ILE A 180 6.59 3.54 -17.62
CA ILE A 180 6.00 4.84 -17.92
C ILE A 180 5.71 4.88 -19.41
N GLY A 181 4.47 5.18 -19.78
CA GLY A 181 4.09 5.24 -21.19
C GLY A 181 4.82 6.36 -21.94
N ASP A 182 5.26 6.09 -23.17
CA ASP A 182 6.10 6.99 -24.00
C ASP A 182 5.49 8.38 -24.23
N THR A 183 4.17 8.51 -24.08
CA THR A 183 3.45 9.78 -24.26
C THR A 183 3.25 10.57 -22.98
N ILE A 184 3.72 10.07 -21.84
CA ILE A 184 3.55 10.71 -20.54
C ILE A 184 4.65 11.75 -20.35
N ARG A 185 4.23 12.94 -19.97
CA ARG A 185 5.12 14.02 -19.50
C ARG A 185 4.87 14.22 -18.02
N ILE A 186 5.92 14.06 -17.22
CA ILE A 186 5.87 14.21 -15.76
C ILE A 186 6.30 15.62 -15.42
N GLY A 187 5.42 16.38 -14.76
CA GLY A 187 5.77 17.62 -14.07
C GLY A 187 5.96 17.29 -12.59
N TYR A 188 7.10 17.64 -12.01
CA TYR A 188 7.40 17.43 -10.60
C TYR A 188 7.53 18.77 -9.88
N LEU A 189 6.77 18.97 -8.80
CA LEU A 189 6.88 20.11 -7.91
C LEU A 189 7.38 19.60 -6.55
N ALA A 190 8.60 19.97 -6.18
CA ALA A 190 9.16 19.63 -4.88
C ALA A 190 8.57 20.52 -3.78
N GLN A 191 8.56 20.01 -2.55
CA GLN A 191 8.10 20.74 -1.38
C GLN A 191 9.11 21.82 -0.93
N GLU A 192 10.40 21.62 -1.22
CA GLU A 192 11.47 22.58 -1.07
C GLU A 192 11.85 23.08 -2.46
N GLU A 193 11.63 24.36 -2.73
CA GLU A 193 12.24 25.01 -3.88
C GLU A 193 13.76 24.99 -3.63
N PRO A 194 14.58 24.45 -4.56
CA PRO A 194 16.00 24.78 -4.52
C PRO A 194 16.08 26.31 -4.68
N ASP A 195 16.82 26.98 -3.78
CA ASP A 195 17.09 28.40 -3.87
C ASP A 195 17.39 28.75 -5.33
N MET A 196 16.45 29.44 -5.97
CA MET A 196 16.73 30.03 -7.27
C MET A 196 17.73 31.14 -7.00
N ASP A 197 19.03 30.83 -7.17
CA ASP A 197 20.08 31.82 -7.25
C ASP A 197 19.67 32.82 -8.32
N THR A 198 19.14 33.97 -7.88
CA THR A 198 18.95 35.15 -8.68
C THR A 198 20.33 35.75 -8.96
N ASN A 199 20.93 35.33 -10.06
CA ASN A 199 21.98 36.10 -10.75
C ASN A 199 21.40 36.79 -11.95
#